data_fe6c84e0cb4c0552d657137ec7b00cf1
#
_entry.id   fe6c84e0cb4c0552d657137ec7b00cf1
#
_cell.length_a   1.000
_cell.length_b   1.000
_cell.length_c   1.000
_cell.angle_alpha   90.00
_cell.angle_beta   90.00
_cell.angle_gamma   90.00
#
_symmetry.space_group_name_H-M   'P 1'
#
loop_
_entity.id
_entity.type
_entity.pdbx_description
1 polymer ?
#
loop_
_entity_poly.entity_id
_entity_poly.type
_entity_poly.pdbx_seq_one_letter_code
_entity_poly.pdbx_strand_id
1 'polypeptide(L)'
;MGFSLGAMMGLVRSYRRAQNEVSLCLARRERIQETAFSLDSFSSEDCLSLFRFLPHHIVKLVSLLHLVVPFPRSRLAVDPVECFCVVLRRLASPCRWYDMEELFGRHAPALCVIFYATLEVLMHRWDPLLSEWRVDFLRERAALYSTRIEEAGAYLDKCVGFIDGTTIFVSRPGRGFQRACYSGHKRRHAIKFQCVITPDGLIAHLFGPWEGRRHDMTLYHESGLDAVLSDALVIQGVQHYIYGDAAYLVRPWLQASFRGVMTPNEEACNETMKVPRSAVEWGFKDVKQVCASLDFPRKLKIREGPVGLFYRAGALIWNLRCCAYGSATADFFKCPPPSWEVYLGSLLGLGGQGAAAGSTSKEESGPSGAGGAGEDGDEAGGA
;
A
#
# COMPACT_ATOMS: atom_id res chain seq x y z
N MET A 1 -8.46 1.08 -25.56
CA MET A 1 -7.84 -0.14 -25.03
C MET A 1 -7.00 0.28 -23.85
N GLY A 2 -7.51 0.07 -22.65
CA GLY A 2 -6.75 0.28 -21.42
C GLY A 2 -5.69 -0.80 -21.27
N PHE A 3 -4.72 -0.56 -20.39
CA PHE A 3 -3.80 -1.60 -19.96
C PHE A 3 -4.60 -2.60 -19.13
N SER A 4 -5.23 -3.58 -19.80
CA SER A 4 -5.93 -4.65 -19.12
C SER A 4 -4.92 -5.52 -18.36
N LEU A 5 -5.43 -6.29 -17.40
CA LEU A 5 -4.65 -7.36 -16.73
C LEU A 5 -3.85 -8.21 -17.73
N GLY A 6 -4.38 -8.41 -18.96
CA GLY A 6 -3.69 -9.07 -20.06
C GLY A 6 -2.47 -8.31 -20.60
N ALA A 7 -2.46 -6.97 -20.56
CA ALA A 7 -1.28 -6.20 -20.95
C ALA A 7 -0.20 -6.24 -19.86
N MET A 8 -0.59 -6.30 -18.58
CA MET A 8 0.33 -6.59 -17.47
C MET A 8 0.92 -8.00 -17.58
N MET A 9 0.11 -9.01 -17.92
CA MET A 9 0.60 -10.38 -18.18
C MET A 9 1.51 -10.48 -19.40
N GLY A 10 1.30 -9.65 -20.44
CA GLY A 10 2.22 -9.52 -21.58
C GLY A 10 3.58 -8.94 -21.18
N LEU A 11 3.61 -7.99 -20.24
CA LEU A 11 4.85 -7.43 -19.67
C LEU A 11 5.57 -8.47 -18.79
N VAL A 12 4.84 -9.28 -18.04
CA VAL A 12 5.39 -10.41 -17.28
C VAL A 12 5.99 -11.48 -18.22
N ARG A 13 5.41 -11.71 -19.40
CA ARG A 13 5.98 -12.64 -20.39
C ARG A 13 7.27 -12.13 -21.04
N SER A 14 7.36 -10.82 -21.34
CA SER A 14 8.61 -10.23 -21.84
C SER A 14 9.71 -10.22 -20.76
N TYR A 15 9.31 -10.08 -19.50
CA TYR A 15 10.17 -10.23 -18.35
C TYR A 15 10.71 -11.67 -18.20
N ARG A 16 9.86 -12.71 -18.33
CA ARG A 16 10.31 -14.13 -18.33
C ARG A 16 11.32 -14.42 -19.45
N ARG A 17 11.23 -13.71 -20.58
CA ARG A 17 12.20 -13.80 -21.67
C ARG A 17 13.54 -13.18 -21.29
N ALA A 18 13.53 -12.01 -20.65
CA ALA A 18 14.74 -11.37 -20.11
C ALA A 18 15.40 -12.21 -18.99
N GLN A 19 14.61 -12.86 -18.12
CA GLN A 19 15.13 -13.83 -17.15
C GLN A 19 15.89 -14.98 -17.80
N ASN A 20 15.41 -15.52 -18.92
CA ASN A 20 16.09 -16.63 -19.62
C ASN A 20 17.43 -16.16 -20.22
N GLU A 21 17.49 -14.96 -20.78
CA GLU A 21 18.73 -14.41 -21.35
C GLU A 21 19.77 -14.10 -20.27
N VAL A 22 19.32 -13.58 -19.12
CA VAL A 22 20.18 -13.29 -17.96
C VAL A 22 20.73 -14.59 -17.35
N SER A 23 19.93 -15.64 -17.25
CA SER A 23 20.38 -16.96 -16.76
C SER A 23 21.48 -17.56 -17.64
N LEU A 24 21.43 -17.32 -18.94
CA LEU A 24 22.47 -17.74 -19.88
C LEU A 24 23.77 -16.92 -19.74
N CYS A 25 23.66 -15.64 -19.41
CA CYS A 25 24.82 -14.79 -19.14
C CYS A 25 25.53 -15.14 -17.81
N LEU A 26 24.77 -15.53 -16.79
CA LEU A 26 25.31 -15.97 -15.48
C LEU A 26 26.16 -17.24 -15.59
N ALA A 27 25.82 -18.14 -16.50
CA ALA A 27 26.57 -19.39 -16.74
C ALA A 27 27.96 -19.18 -17.35
N ARG A 28 28.28 -17.97 -17.81
CA ARG A 28 29.53 -17.65 -18.54
C ARG A 28 30.51 -16.75 -17.78
N ARG A 29 30.19 -16.25 -16.60
CA ARG A 29 31.09 -15.37 -15.83
C ARG A 29 31.80 -16.13 -14.72
N GLU A 30 33.13 -15.94 -14.62
CA GLU A 30 33.96 -16.38 -13.50
C GLU A 30 33.40 -15.82 -12.18
N ARG A 31 33.38 -16.69 -11.15
CA ARG A 31 32.86 -16.36 -9.83
C ARG A 31 33.68 -15.21 -9.23
N ILE A 32 33.05 -14.08 -9.04
CA ILE A 32 33.51 -13.10 -8.05
C ILE A 32 33.40 -13.76 -6.67
N GLN A 33 34.38 -13.55 -5.80
CA GLN A 33 34.25 -13.91 -4.38
C GLN A 33 33.07 -13.14 -3.80
N GLU A 34 31.93 -13.83 -3.70
CA GLU A 34 30.69 -13.29 -3.16
C GLU A 34 30.84 -13.16 -1.64
N THR A 35 31.04 -11.95 -1.15
CA THR A 35 30.75 -11.66 0.25
C THR A 35 29.23 -11.77 0.42
N ALA A 36 28.80 -12.75 1.20
CA ALA A 36 27.37 -12.93 1.46
C ALA A 36 26.79 -11.66 2.07
N PHE A 37 25.65 -11.19 1.56
CA PHE A 37 24.91 -10.08 2.15
C PHE A 37 24.50 -10.45 3.58
N SER A 38 24.76 -9.56 4.54
CA SER A 38 24.25 -9.66 5.91
C SER A 38 23.65 -8.33 6.33
N LEU A 39 22.39 -8.35 6.75
CA LEU A 39 21.72 -7.16 7.27
C LEU A 39 22.39 -6.61 8.53
N ASP A 40 23.00 -7.48 9.34
CA ASP A 40 23.69 -7.13 10.59
C ASP A 40 24.97 -6.31 10.38
N SER A 41 25.46 -6.25 9.13
CA SER A 41 26.63 -5.42 8.79
C SER A 41 26.30 -3.93 8.66
N PHE A 42 25.01 -3.56 8.69
CA PHE A 42 24.54 -2.18 8.53
C PHE A 42 24.09 -1.59 9.87
N SER A 43 24.41 -0.33 10.09
CA SER A 43 23.83 0.43 11.20
C SER A 43 22.32 0.68 10.98
N SER A 44 21.60 1.03 12.05
CA SER A 44 20.20 1.42 11.95
C SER A 44 19.99 2.62 11.03
N GLU A 45 20.92 3.57 11.01
CA GLU A 45 20.90 4.75 10.15
C GLU A 45 21.13 4.38 8.69
N ASP A 46 22.09 3.49 8.40
CA ASP A 46 22.32 2.97 7.05
C ASP A 46 21.09 2.23 6.53
N CYS A 47 20.48 1.38 7.34
CA CYS A 47 19.26 0.66 6.97
C CYS A 47 18.11 1.61 6.65
N LEU A 48 17.88 2.64 7.46
CA LEU A 48 16.86 3.67 7.17
C LEU A 48 17.17 4.43 5.88
N SER A 49 18.44 4.75 5.65
CA SER A 49 18.88 5.45 4.44
C SER A 49 18.75 4.59 3.18
N LEU A 50 19.24 3.35 3.23
CA LEU A 50 19.32 2.45 2.07
C LEU A 50 18.01 1.74 1.78
N PHE A 51 17.31 1.27 2.83
CA PHE A 51 16.16 0.36 2.74
C PHE A 51 14.85 0.99 3.26
N ARG A 52 14.89 2.17 3.88
CA ARG A 52 13.75 2.90 4.43
C ARG A 52 13.12 2.27 5.68
N PHE A 53 13.72 1.23 6.24
CA PHE A 53 13.27 0.54 7.46
C PHE A 53 14.44 0.24 8.38
N LEU A 54 14.18 0.14 9.68
CA LEU A 54 15.14 -0.36 10.67
C LEU A 54 15.41 -1.86 10.46
N PRO A 55 16.58 -2.41 10.85
CA PRO A 55 16.92 -3.80 10.62
C PRO A 55 15.87 -4.78 11.16
N HIS A 56 15.46 -4.62 12.41
CA HIS A 56 14.46 -5.48 13.05
C HIS A 56 13.07 -5.37 12.39
N HIS A 57 12.72 -4.22 11.81
CA HIS A 57 11.51 -4.04 11.03
C HIS A 57 11.57 -4.82 9.72
N ILE A 58 12.73 -4.86 9.05
CA ILE A 58 12.91 -5.64 7.81
C ILE A 58 12.68 -7.13 8.10
N VAL A 59 13.33 -7.67 9.15
CA VAL A 59 13.20 -9.07 9.54
C VAL A 59 11.75 -9.41 9.90
N LYS A 60 11.10 -8.56 10.72
CA LYS A 60 9.68 -8.74 11.08
C LYS A 60 8.76 -8.71 9.86
N LEU A 61 8.97 -7.77 8.94
CA LEU A 61 8.17 -7.68 7.71
C LEU A 61 8.35 -8.89 6.81
N VAL A 62 9.56 -9.40 6.63
CA VAL A 62 9.81 -10.62 5.84
C VAL A 62 9.03 -11.81 6.41
N SER A 63 9.00 -11.94 7.75
CA SER A 63 8.19 -12.96 8.43
C SER A 63 6.69 -12.76 8.21
N LEU A 64 6.16 -11.56 8.48
CA LEU A 64 4.73 -11.24 8.32
C LEU A 64 4.25 -11.35 6.86
N LEU A 65 5.09 -10.97 5.92
CA LEU A 65 4.80 -11.09 4.49
C LEU A 65 4.90 -12.54 4.00
N HIS A 66 5.37 -13.48 4.83
CA HIS A 66 5.64 -14.87 4.45
C HIS A 66 6.45 -14.93 3.14
N LEU A 67 7.52 -14.14 3.06
CA LEU A 67 8.26 -13.96 1.83
C LEU A 67 9.12 -15.19 1.55
N VAL A 68 8.71 -15.99 0.58
CA VAL A 68 9.47 -17.12 0.04
C VAL A 68 9.59 -16.91 -1.47
N VAL A 69 10.81 -16.69 -1.95
CA VAL A 69 11.06 -16.38 -3.36
C VAL A 69 11.69 -17.58 -4.06
N PRO A 70 10.96 -18.27 -4.93
CA PRO A 70 11.51 -19.40 -5.65
C PRO A 70 12.35 -18.95 -6.87
N PHE A 71 13.49 -19.62 -7.08
CA PHE A 71 14.35 -19.42 -8.25
C PHE A 71 14.48 -20.73 -9.06
N PRO A 72 13.39 -21.28 -9.63
CA PRO A 72 13.34 -22.66 -10.16
C PRO A 72 14.25 -22.90 -11.38
N ARG A 73 14.71 -21.83 -12.04
CA ARG A 73 15.54 -21.90 -13.25
C ARG A 73 16.96 -21.35 -13.04
N SER A 74 17.36 -21.15 -11.80
CA SER A 74 18.68 -20.63 -11.47
C SER A 74 19.26 -21.41 -10.29
N ARG A 75 20.60 -21.39 -10.13
CA ARG A 75 21.28 -21.91 -8.95
C ARG A 75 21.38 -20.87 -7.82
N LEU A 76 20.54 -19.82 -7.87
CA LEU A 76 20.53 -18.79 -6.85
C LEU A 76 19.91 -19.34 -5.57
N ALA A 77 20.70 -19.30 -4.49
CA ALA A 77 20.20 -19.42 -3.13
C ALA A 77 20.29 -18.03 -2.50
N VAL A 78 19.13 -17.44 -2.17
CA VAL A 78 19.05 -16.08 -1.66
C VAL A 78 18.13 -16.07 -0.46
N ASP A 79 18.63 -15.48 0.63
CA ASP A 79 17.83 -15.30 1.83
C ASP A 79 16.63 -14.35 1.57
N PRO A 80 15.44 -14.62 2.13
CA PRO A 80 14.28 -13.75 1.96
C PRO A 80 14.50 -12.32 2.42
N VAL A 81 15.33 -12.08 3.45
CA VAL A 81 15.70 -10.73 3.91
C VAL A 81 16.52 -10.02 2.85
N GLU A 82 17.49 -10.70 2.24
CA GLU A 82 18.26 -10.15 1.12
C GLU A 82 17.34 -9.84 -0.07
N CYS A 83 16.44 -10.75 -0.43
CA CYS A 83 15.44 -10.54 -1.49
C CYS A 83 14.64 -9.27 -1.27
N PHE A 84 14.15 -9.06 -0.05
CA PHE A 84 13.38 -7.87 0.31
C PHE A 84 14.24 -6.60 0.28
N CYS A 85 15.46 -6.65 0.83
CA CYS A 85 16.41 -5.54 0.78
C CYS A 85 16.76 -5.11 -0.65
N VAL A 86 16.88 -6.05 -1.59
CA VAL A 86 17.09 -5.73 -3.02
C VAL A 86 15.92 -4.93 -3.59
N VAL A 87 14.68 -5.31 -3.25
CA VAL A 87 13.48 -4.57 -3.68
C VAL A 87 13.46 -3.18 -3.05
N LEU A 88 13.64 -3.08 -1.74
CA LEU A 88 13.64 -1.81 -1.02
C LEU A 88 14.71 -0.87 -1.57
N ARG A 89 15.95 -1.34 -1.71
CA ARG A 89 17.06 -0.53 -2.24
C ARG A 89 16.80 -0.03 -3.65
N ARG A 90 16.29 -0.91 -4.51
CA ARG A 90 16.03 -0.59 -5.92
C ARG A 90 14.91 0.44 -6.09
N LEU A 91 13.89 0.41 -5.25
CA LEU A 91 12.81 1.39 -5.25
C LEU A 91 13.20 2.67 -4.52
N ALA A 92 13.97 2.59 -3.45
CA ALA A 92 14.42 3.76 -2.68
C ALA A 92 15.31 4.72 -3.47
N SER A 93 16.06 4.23 -4.48
CA SER A 93 16.99 5.05 -5.24
C SER A 93 17.02 4.68 -6.72
N PRO A 94 17.07 5.67 -7.63
CA PRO A 94 17.22 5.43 -9.07
C PRO A 94 18.63 5.00 -9.48
N CYS A 95 19.26 4.07 -8.72
CA CYS A 95 20.59 3.53 -8.99
C CYS A 95 20.59 2.60 -10.23
N ARG A 96 21.76 2.28 -10.78
CA ARG A 96 21.94 1.22 -11.78
C ARG A 96 22.09 -0.12 -11.05
N TRP A 97 21.92 -1.24 -11.76
CA TRP A 97 22.19 -2.56 -11.18
C TRP A 97 23.64 -2.71 -10.71
N TYR A 98 24.59 -2.19 -11.47
CA TYR A 98 26.00 -2.18 -11.10
C TYR A 98 26.30 -1.40 -9.81
N ASP A 99 25.53 -0.35 -9.52
CA ASP A 99 25.71 0.44 -8.29
C ASP A 99 25.26 -0.33 -7.03
N MET A 100 24.63 -1.49 -7.19
CA MET A 100 24.17 -2.38 -6.12
C MET A 100 25.06 -3.62 -5.93
N GLU A 101 26.01 -3.90 -6.86
CA GLU A 101 26.82 -5.11 -6.82
C GLU A 101 27.68 -5.21 -5.55
N GLU A 102 28.33 -4.14 -5.17
CA GLU A 102 29.16 -4.05 -3.98
C GLU A 102 28.33 -4.22 -2.70
N LEU A 103 27.14 -3.61 -2.65
CA LEU A 103 26.25 -3.65 -1.50
C LEU A 103 25.76 -5.08 -1.18
N PHE A 104 25.46 -5.86 -2.23
CA PHE A 104 24.89 -7.20 -2.09
C PHE A 104 25.85 -8.34 -2.39
N GLY A 105 27.10 -8.05 -2.78
CA GLY A 105 28.06 -9.07 -3.19
C GLY A 105 27.60 -9.91 -4.38
N ARG A 106 26.70 -9.38 -5.21
CA ARG A 106 26.10 -10.10 -6.35
C ARG A 106 26.18 -9.30 -7.64
N HIS A 107 26.36 -10.00 -8.76
CA HIS A 107 26.36 -9.35 -10.07
C HIS A 107 25.01 -8.77 -10.46
N ALA A 108 25.02 -7.68 -11.23
CA ALA A 108 23.86 -6.98 -11.75
C ALA A 108 22.79 -7.89 -12.37
N PRO A 109 23.09 -8.90 -13.18
CA PRO A 109 22.10 -9.84 -13.66
C PRO A 109 21.38 -10.64 -12.57
N ALA A 110 22.11 -11.09 -11.53
CA ALA A 110 21.53 -11.82 -10.41
C ALA A 110 20.57 -10.90 -9.62
N LEU A 111 21.02 -9.68 -9.31
CA LEU A 111 20.20 -8.68 -8.63
C LEU A 111 18.91 -8.35 -9.41
N CYS A 112 19.01 -8.29 -10.73
CA CYS A 112 17.86 -8.08 -11.60
C CYS A 112 16.85 -9.25 -11.46
N VAL A 113 17.31 -10.49 -11.48
CA VAL A 113 16.46 -11.68 -11.29
C VAL A 113 15.83 -11.69 -9.91
N ILE A 114 16.60 -11.43 -8.86
CA ILE A 114 16.13 -11.38 -7.47
C ILE A 114 15.03 -10.32 -7.33
N PHE A 115 15.28 -9.11 -7.80
CA PHE A 115 14.33 -8.00 -7.73
C PHE A 115 12.98 -8.35 -8.35
N TYR A 116 12.98 -8.82 -9.59
CA TYR A 116 11.73 -9.08 -10.29
C TYR A 116 10.99 -10.30 -9.72
N ALA A 117 11.70 -11.36 -9.34
CA ALA A 117 11.08 -12.53 -8.72
C ALA A 117 10.43 -12.15 -7.38
N THR A 118 11.13 -11.38 -6.56
CA THR A 118 10.61 -10.89 -5.27
C THR A 118 9.41 -9.97 -5.46
N LEU A 119 9.48 -9.06 -6.42
CA LEU A 119 8.39 -8.15 -6.74
C LEU A 119 7.13 -8.91 -7.21
N GLU A 120 7.30 -9.94 -8.04
CA GLU A 120 6.21 -10.80 -8.52
C GLU A 120 5.53 -11.52 -7.34
N VAL A 121 6.32 -12.13 -6.45
CA VAL A 121 5.81 -12.84 -5.26
C VAL A 121 5.07 -11.87 -4.32
N LEU A 122 5.66 -10.73 -4.01
CA LEU A 122 5.04 -9.71 -3.16
C LEU A 122 3.70 -9.25 -3.73
N MET A 123 3.67 -8.87 -4.99
CA MET A 123 2.49 -8.29 -5.58
C MET A 123 1.42 -9.33 -5.94
N HIS A 124 1.81 -10.59 -6.23
CA HIS A 124 0.83 -11.66 -6.39
C HIS A 124 0.01 -11.89 -5.11
N ARG A 125 0.65 -11.82 -3.96
CA ARG A 125 0.00 -12.09 -2.67
C ARG A 125 -0.67 -10.86 -2.06
N TRP A 126 -0.02 -9.70 -2.12
CA TRP A 126 -0.40 -8.53 -1.32
C TRP A 126 -1.05 -7.39 -2.11
N ASP A 127 -1.12 -7.51 -3.44
CA ASP A 127 -1.82 -6.54 -4.29
C ASP A 127 -3.30 -6.34 -3.92
N PRO A 128 -4.05 -7.36 -3.45
CA PRO A 128 -5.43 -7.19 -3.01
C PRO A 128 -5.61 -6.15 -1.89
N LEU A 129 -4.59 -5.91 -1.05
CA LEU A 129 -4.62 -4.82 -0.06
C LEU A 129 -4.76 -3.42 -0.67
N LEU A 130 -4.42 -3.29 -1.96
CA LEU A 130 -4.50 -2.05 -2.71
C LEU A 130 -5.58 -2.06 -3.78
N SER A 131 -5.81 -3.21 -4.43
CA SER A 131 -6.74 -3.31 -5.57
C SER A 131 -8.18 -3.57 -5.17
N GLU A 132 -8.41 -4.07 -3.97
CA GLU A 132 -9.73 -4.38 -3.45
C GLU A 132 -10.11 -3.39 -2.35
N TRP A 133 -11.41 -3.05 -2.30
CA TRP A 133 -11.95 -2.24 -1.22
C TRP A 133 -12.18 -3.12 0.01
N ARG A 134 -11.42 -2.89 1.06
CA ARG A 134 -11.46 -3.69 2.29
C ARG A 134 -12.61 -3.24 3.18
N VAL A 135 -13.81 -3.75 2.88
CA VAL A 135 -15.07 -3.31 3.50
C VAL A 135 -15.03 -3.42 5.03
N ASP A 136 -14.62 -4.57 5.57
CA ASP A 136 -14.62 -4.80 7.02
C ASP A 136 -13.61 -3.91 7.74
N PHE A 137 -12.39 -3.82 7.22
CA PHE A 137 -11.36 -2.94 7.75
C PHE A 137 -11.80 -1.47 7.78
N LEU A 138 -12.48 -1.01 6.72
CA LEU A 138 -12.98 0.35 6.67
C LEU A 138 -14.16 0.55 7.63
N ARG A 139 -15.10 -0.40 7.71
CA ARG A 139 -16.26 -0.32 8.62
C ARG A 139 -15.83 -0.20 10.08
N GLU A 140 -14.82 -0.95 10.51
CA GLU A 140 -14.27 -0.88 11.86
C GLU A 140 -13.65 0.49 12.19
N ARG A 141 -13.12 1.19 11.20
CA ARG A 141 -12.40 2.46 11.38
C ARG A 141 -13.19 3.69 10.96
N ALA A 142 -14.33 3.53 10.31
CA ALA A 142 -15.07 4.63 9.71
C ALA A 142 -15.50 5.73 10.71
N ALA A 143 -15.95 5.32 11.90
CA ALA A 143 -16.30 6.26 12.96
C ALA A 143 -15.09 7.08 13.43
N LEU A 144 -13.94 6.44 13.55
CA LEU A 144 -12.68 7.12 13.87
C LEU A 144 -12.30 8.09 12.74
N TYR A 145 -12.34 7.65 11.49
CA TYR A 145 -11.95 8.47 10.34
C TYR A 145 -12.85 9.69 10.19
N SER A 146 -14.16 9.52 10.26
CA SER A 146 -15.09 10.66 10.15
C SER A 146 -14.89 11.67 11.27
N THR A 147 -14.76 11.23 12.53
CA THR A 147 -14.46 12.11 13.66
C THR A 147 -13.15 12.87 13.46
N ARG A 148 -12.08 12.21 13.02
CA ARG A 148 -10.78 12.86 12.83
C ARG A 148 -10.77 13.86 11.67
N ILE A 149 -11.52 13.60 10.61
CA ILE A 149 -11.69 14.55 9.49
C ILE A 149 -12.49 15.78 9.95
N GLU A 150 -13.55 15.59 10.73
CA GLU A 150 -14.36 16.67 11.30
C GLU A 150 -13.53 17.52 12.27
N GLU A 151 -12.79 16.90 13.20
CA GLU A 151 -11.89 17.59 14.14
C GLU A 151 -10.79 18.39 13.42
N ALA A 152 -10.39 18.00 12.22
CA ALA A 152 -9.46 18.74 11.38
C ALA A 152 -10.08 19.95 10.65
N GLY A 153 -11.35 20.26 10.94
CA GLY A 153 -12.07 21.44 10.46
C GLY A 153 -12.87 21.22 9.19
N ALA A 154 -13.12 19.96 8.77
CA ALA A 154 -14.02 19.67 7.66
C ALA A 154 -15.46 20.05 8.00
N TYR A 155 -16.10 20.76 7.07
CA TYR A 155 -17.53 21.14 7.22
C TYR A 155 -18.46 19.93 7.11
N LEU A 156 -18.03 18.90 6.38
CA LEU A 156 -18.84 17.72 6.09
C LEU A 156 -18.54 16.61 7.11
N ASP A 157 -19.56 16.16 7.83
CA ASP A 157 -19.53 14.97 8.69
C ASP A 157 -19.47 13.68 7.86
N LYS A 158 -19.17 12.54 8.44
CA LYS A 158 -19.19 11.19 7.83
C LYS A 158 -18.27 10.98 6.62
N CYS A 159 -17.34 11.89 6.37
CA CYS A 159 -16.27 11.69 5.41
C CYS A 159 -15.24 10.69 5.98
N VAL A 160 -14.88 9.66 5.22
CA VAL A 160 -13.96 8.61 5.69
C VAL A 160 -12.63 8.55 4.94
N GLY A 161 -12.47 9.38 3.90
CA GLY A 161 -11.25 9.43 3.11
C GLY A 161 -11.36 10.33 1.90
N PHE A 162 -10.27 10.42 1.15
CA PHE A 162 -10.14 11.31 0.02
C PHE A 162 -9.71 10.55 -1.22
N ILE A 163 -10.34 10.86 -2.37
CA ILE A 163 -10.02 10.27 -3.67
C ILE A 163 -9.40 11.30 -4.60
N ASP A 164 -8.33 10.90 -5.28
CA ASP A 164 -7.72 11.72 -6.32
C ASP A 164 -6.93 10.88 -7.33
N GLY A 165 -6.63 11.49 -8.49
CA GLY A 165 -5.81 10.90 -9.54
C GLY A 165 -4.34 11.29 -9.41
N THR A 166 -3.43 10.31 -9.45
CA THR A 166 -2.00 10.59 -9.51
C THR A 166 -1.39 10.21 -10.84
N THR A 167 -0.32 10.92 -11.22
CA THR A 167 0.37 10.76 -12.49
C THR A 167 1.83 10.39 -12.27
N ILE A 168 2.25 9.28 -12.86
CA ILE A 168 3.65 8.82 -12.86
C ILE A 168 4.22 9.07 -14.24
N PHE A 169 5.18 9.98 -14.30
CA PHE A 169 5.88 10.28 -15.55
C PHE A 169 6.79 9.13 -15.97
N VAL A 170 6.82 8.86 -17.26
CA VAL A 170 7.61 7.79 -17.85
C VAL A 170 8.47 8.32 -18.99
N SER A 171 9.53 7.59 -19.36
CA SER A 171 10.26 7.83 -20.59
C SER A 171 9.31 7.81 -21.79
N ARG A 172 9.62 8.56 -22.83
CA ARG A 172 8.86 8.51 -24.08
C ARG A 172 8.78 7.06 -24.59
N PRO A 173 7.57 6.45 -24.66
CA PRO A 173 7.43 5.08 -25.11
C PRO A 173 7.65 4.93 -26.60
N GLY A 174 7.83 3.70 -27.06
CA GLY A 174 7.85 3.37 -28.50
C GLY A 174 6.52 3.74 -29.18
N ARG A 175 6.52 3.81 -30.53
CA ARG A 175 5.41 4.36 -31.34
C ARG A 175 4.01 3.90 -30.96
N GLY A 176 3.82 2.63 -30.61
CA GLY A 176 2.49 2.07 -30.30
C GLY A 176 1.85 2.60 -29.01
N PHE A 177 2.63 3.16 -28.07
CA PHE A 177 2.12 3.61 -26.76
C PHE A 177 2.19 5.14 -26.56
N GLN A 178 2.85 5.86 -27.46
CA GLN A 178 3.08 7.31 -27.29
C GLN A 178 1.77 8.06 -27.10
N ARG A 179 0.77 7.82 -27.97
CA ARG A 179 -0.52 8.51 -27.91
C ARG A 179 -1.31 8.18 -26.65
N ALA A 180 -1.29 6.92 -26.22
CA ALA A 180 -2.00 6.47 -25.02
C ALA A 180 -1.39 7.04 -23.73
N CYS A 181 -0.05 7.11 -23.67
CA CYS A 181 0.66 7.61 -22.50
C CYS A 181 0.81 9.14 -22.47
N TYR A 182 0.51 9.87 -23.55
CA TYR A 182 0.71 11.31 -23.57
C TYR A 182 -0.41 12.05 -22.84
N SER A 183 -0.07 12.66 -21.70
CA SER A 183 -0.96 13.57 -20.98
C SER A 183 -0.90 14.97 -21.61
N GLY A 184 -1.97 15.40 -22.27
CA GLY A 184 -2.07 16.71 -22.88
C GLY A 184 -1.96 17.84 -21.84
N HIS A 185 -2.60 17.66 -20.68
CA HIS A 185 -2.55 18.63 -19.58
C HIS A 185 -1.13 18.81 -19.01
N LYS A 186 -0.41 17.71 -18.76
CA LYS A 186 0.96 17.74 -18.22
C LYS A 186 2.04 17.88 -19.30
N ARG A 187 1.67 17.79 -20.59
CA ARG A 187 2.57 17.85 -21.78
C ARG A 187 3.73 16.85 -21.70
N ARG A 188 3.51 15.69 -21.08
CA ARG A 188 4.51 14.63 -20.85
C ARG A 188 3.88 13.24 -20.99
N HIS A 189 4.73 12.22 -21.23
CA HIS A 189 4.29 10.83 -21.20
C HIS A 189 4.19 10.36 -19.76
N ALA A 190 3.08 9.68 -19.45
CA ALA A 190 2.76 9.25 -18.12
C ALA A 190 1.81 8.04 -18.13
N ILE A 191 1.73 7.37 -17.00
CA ILE A 191 0.63 6.47 -16.62
C ILE A 191 -0.10 7.09 -15.44
N LYS A 192 -1.38 6.78 -15.31
CA LYS A 192 -2.24 7.30 -14.25
C LYS A 192 -2.65 6.21 -13.28
N PHE A 193 -2.86 6.60 -12.04
CA PHE A 193 -3.51 5.84 -10.99
C PHE A 193 -4.58 6.69 -10.33
N GLN A 194 -5.60 6.04 -9.80
CA GLN A 194 -6.57 6.63 -8.89
C GLN A 194 -6.35 6.01 -7.52
N CYS A 195 -6.40 6.82 -6.49
CA CYS A 195 -6.08 6.41 -5.14
C CYS A 195 -7.13 6.95 -4.16
N VAL A 196 -7.49 6.15 -3.16
CA VAL A 196 -8.21 6.61 -1.97
C VAL A 196 -7.26 6.55 -0.79
N ILE A 197 -7.12 7.67 -0.09
CA ILE A 197 -6.29 7.79 1.13
C ILE A 197 -7.19 8.06 2.32
N THR A 198 -6.93 7.38 3.42
CA THR A 198 -7.63 7.51 4.70
C THR A 198 -6.86 8.42 5.67
N PRO A 199 -7.51 8.95 6.72
CA PRO A 199 -6.88 9.87 7.68
C PRO A 199 -5.65 9.33 8.39
N ASP A 200 -5.51 8.01 8.51
CA ASP A 200 -4.32 7.34 9.06
C ASP A 200 -3.14 7.28 8.08
N GLY A 201 -3.27 7.91 6.91
CA GLY A 201 -2.23 8.01 5.89
C GLY A 201 -2.08 6.79 4.99
N LEU A 202 -2.93 5.78 5.16
CA LEU A 202 -2.89 4.58 4.32
C LEU A 202 -3.55 4.82 2.96
N ILE A 203 -2.98 4.20 1.94
CA ILE A 203 -3.62 4.02 0.64
C ILE A 203 -4.60 2.86 0.79
N ALA A 204 -5.89 3.20 0.95
CA ALA A 204 -6.96 2.23 1.15
C ALA A 204 -7.40 1.54 -0.16
N HIS A 205 -7.23 2.23 -1.29
CA HIS A 205 -7.52 1.68 -2.62
C HIS A 205 -6.61 2.31 -3.67
N LEU A 206 -6.12 1.51 -4.61
CA LEU A 206 -5.28 1.95 -5.72
C LEU A 206 -5.68 1.25 -7.01
N PHE A 207 -6.24 2.00 -7.94
CA PHE A 207 -6.58 1.52 -9.28
C PHE A 207 -5.59 2.05 -10.32
N GLY A 208 -5.19 1.21 -11.23
CA GLY A 208 -4.22 1.49 -12.29
C GLY A 208 -3.14 0.42 -12.40
N PRO A 209 -2.20 0.55 -13.36
CA PRO A 209 -1.93 1.69 -14.23
C PRO A 209 -2.96 1.87 -15.35
N TRP A 210 -3.22 3.12 -15.71
CA TRP A 210 -4.09 3.50 -16.80
C TRP A 210 -3.39 4.43 -17.80
N GLU A 211 -4.01 4.68 -18.95
CA GLU A 211 -3.46 5.57 -19.98
C GLU A 211 -3.34 7.01 -19.48
N GLY A 212 -2.18 7.66 -19.65
CA GLY A 212 -1.92 9.02 -19.17
C GLY A 212 -2.82 10.11 -19.74
N ARG A 213 -3.49 9.84 -20.86
CA ARG A 213 -4.44 10.76 -21.52
C ARG A 213 -5.84 10.75 -20.92
N ARG A 214 -6.20 9.75 -20.13
CA ARG A 214 -7.56 9.58 -19.60
C ARG A 214 -7.88 10.55 -18.48
N HIS A 215 -9.17 10.90 -18.34
CA HIS A 215 -9.69 11.73 -17.27
C HIS A 215 -9.94 10.89 -16.00
N ASP A 216 -9.90 11.52 -14.84
CA ASP A 216 -10.03 10.85 -13.54
C ASP A 216 -11.39 10.18 -13.37
N MET A 217 -12.46 10.77 -13.89
CA MET A 217 -13.79 10.13 -13.96
C MET A 217 -13.82 8.85 -14.78
N THR A 218 -13.00 8.75 -15.84
CA THR A 218 -12.87 7.50 -16.59
C THR A 218 -12.23 6.42 -15.73
N LEU A 219 -11.21 6.78 -14.93
CA LEU A 219 -10.58 5.85 -14.01
C LEU A 219 -11.55 5.38 -12.93
N TYR A 220 -12.36 6.30 -12.40
CA TYR A 220 -13.38 5.99 -11.40
C TYR A 220 -14.40 4.95 -11.90
N HIS A 221 -14.94 5.15 -13.10
CA HIS A 221 -15.88 4.19 -13.70
C HIS A 221 -15.24 2.84 -14.01
N GLU A 222 -14.04 2.84 -14.57
CA GLU A 222 -13.32 1.62 -14.94
C GLU A 222 -12.79 0.84 -13.72
N SER A 223 -12.63 1.49 -12.57
CA SER A 223 -12.22 0.84 -11.33
C SER A 223 -13.31 -0.03 -10.71
N GLY A 224 -14.57 0.16 -11.12
CA GLY A 224 -15.72 -0.49 -10.48
C GLY A 224 -16.01 0.01 -9.06
N LEU A 225 -15.27 1.02 -8.59
CA LEU A 225 -15.36 1.53 -7.22
C LEU A 225 -16.73 2.10 -6.91
N ASP A 226 -17.43 2.67 -7.90
CA ASP A 226 -18.77 3.23 -7.74
C ASP A 226 -19.77 2.20 -7.21
N ALA A 227 -19.77 1.00 -7.79
CA ALA A 227 -20.65 -0.09 -7.35
C ALA A 227 -20.30 -0.62 -5.96
N VAL A 228 -19.02 -0.67 -5.64
CA VAL A 228 -18.55 -1.16 -4.33
C VAL A 228 -18.87 -0.16 -3.22
N LEU A 229 -18.61 1.13 -3.44
CA LEU A 229 -18.80 2.17 -2.43
C LEU A 229 -20.27 2.39 -2.08
N SER A 230 -21.20 2.18 -3.04
CA SER A 230 -22.63 2.34 -2.81
C SER A 230 -23.17 1.50 -1.66
N ASP A 231 -22.61 0.30 -1.45
CA ASP A 231 -22.97 -0.61 -0.37
C ASP A 231 -21.96 -0.55 0.80
N ALA A 232 -20.67 -0.53 0.49
CA ALA A 232 -19.61 -0.60 1.48
C ALA A 232 -19.61 0.58 2.47
N LEU A 233 -20.06 1.74 2.04
CA LEU A 233 -20.11 2.97 2.84
C LEU A 233 -21.45 3.19 3.57
N VAL A 234 -22.37 2.23 3.51
CA VAL A 234 -23.51 2.18 4.43
C VAL A 234 -23.10 1.42 5.68
N ILE A 235 -22.81 2.16 6.77
CA ILE A 235 -22.28 1.62 8.01
C ILE A 235 -23.30 1.86 9.11
N GLN A 236 -23.80 0.77 9.71
CA GLN A 236 -24.86 0.81 10.73
C GLN A 236 -26.11 1.62 10.28
N GLY A 237 -26.47 1.49 8.99
CA GLY A 237 -27.58 2.24 8.40
C GLY A 237 -27.32 3.72 8.10
N VAL A 238 -26.09 4.20 8.33
CA VAL A 238 -25.67 5.58 8.07
C VAL A 238 -24.80 5.62 6.81
N GLN A 239 -25.15 6.51 5.87
CA GLN A 239 -24.36 6.73 4.68
C GLN A 239 -23.09 7.54 5.00
N HIS A 240 -21.93 6.94 4.77
CA HIS A 240 -20.62 7.59 4.75
C HIS A 240 -20.18 7.83 3.31
N TYR A 241 -19.17 8.66 3.12
CA TYR A 241 -18.66 9.00 1.79
C TYR A 241 -17.16 9.28 1.80
N ILE A 242 -16.57 9.23 0.61
CA ILE A 242 -15.25 9.76 0.33
C ILE A 242 -15.37 11.10 -0.40
N TYR A 243 -14.35 11.97 -0.30
CA TYR A 243 -14.36 13.29 -0.91
C TYR A 243 -13.27 13.42 -1.98
N GLY A 244 -13.67 13.92 -3.16
CA GLY A 244 -12.80 14.12 -4.30
C GLY A 244 -12.69 15.58 -4.75
N ASP A 245 -11.87 15.79 -5.79
CA ASP A 245 -11.84 17.08 -6.46
C ASP A 245 -13.12 17.33 -7.27
N ALA A 246 -13.29 18.55 -7.75
CA ALA A 246 -14.47 18.94 -8.51
C ALA A 246 -14.59 18.24 -9.89
N ALA A 247 -13.68 17.34 -10.29
CA ALA A 247 -13.83 16.52 -11.49
C ALA A 247 -14.74 15.30 -11.27
N TYR A 248 -14.93 14.89 -10.01
CA TYR A 248 -15.79 13.76 -9.67
C TYR A 248 -17.27 14.12 -9.69
N LEU A 249 -18.12 13.16 -10.06
CA LEU A 249 -19.57 13.30 -9.99
C LEU A 249 -20.05 13.04 -8.57
N VAL A 250 -20.91 13.94 -8.07
CA VAL A 250 -21.48 13.79 -6.73
C VAL A 250 -22.42 12.58 -6.67
N ARG A 251 -22.26 11.77 -5.63
CA ARG A 251 -23.05 10.61 -5.26
C ARG A 251 -23.26 10.58 -3.75
N PRO A 252 -24.20 9.83 -3.20
CA PRO A 252 -24.32 9.68 -1.75
C PRO A 252 -23.03 9.21 -1.07
N TRP A 253 -22.23 8.39 -1.75
CA TRP A 253 -20.95 7.82 -1.27
C TRP A 253 -19.70 8.54 -1.81
N LEU A 254 -19.88 9.54 -2.68
CA LEU A 254 -18.77 10.32 -3.26
C LEU A 254 -19.16 11.78 -3.35
N GLN A 255 -18.59 12.60 -2.47
CA GLN A 255 -18.76 14.04 -2.49
C GLN A 255 -17.59 14.71 -3.22
N ALA A 256 -17.83 15.88 -3.78
CA ALA A 256 -16.82 16.63 -4.52
C ALA A 256 -17.01 18.14 -4.31
N SER A 257 -15.96 18.91 -4.60
CA SER A 257 -16.01 20.38 -4.52
C SER A 257 -17.06 20.93 -5.49
N PHE A 258 -17.85 21.88 -5.02
CA PHE A 258 -18.84 22.61 -5.80
C PHE A 258 -18.19 23.44 -6.91
N ARG A 259 -18.91 23.64 -8.02
CA ARG A 259 -18.46 24.41 -9.19
C ARG A 259 -19.51 25.40 -9.66
N GLY A 260 -19.08 26.40 -10.42
CA GLY A 260 -19.95 27.39 -11.03
C GLY A 260 -20.35 28.50 -10.05
N VAL A 261 -21.58 28.99 -10.20
CA VAL A 261 -22.14 29.98 -9.24
C VAL A 261 -22.52 29.24 -7.98
N MET A 262 -21.91 29.57 -6.88
CA MET A 262 -22.07 28.90 -5.59
C MET A 262 -22.84 29.75 -4.61
N THR A 263 -23.57 29.12 -3.73
CA THR A 263 -24.15 29.75 -2.53
C THR A 263 -23.05 30.00 -1.47
N PRO A 264 -23.25 30.92 -0.52
CA PRO A 264 -22.29 31.15 0.57
C PRO A 264 -21.94 29.88 1.38
N ASN A 265 -22.90 28.95 1.52
CA ASN A 265 -22.67 27.67 2.21
C ASN A 265 -21.77 26.73 1.40
N GLU A 266 -21.95 26.67 0.08
CA GLU A 266 -21.11 25.88 -0.82
C GLU A 266 -19.69 26.42 -0.90
N GLU A 267 -19.51 27.74 -0.90
CA GLU A 267 -18.21 28.39 -0.81
C GLU A 267 -17.52 28.06 0.51
N ALA A 268 -18.23 28.16 1.63
CA ALA A 268 -17.71 27.81 2.96
C ALA A 268 -17.33 26.32 3.03
N CYS A 269 -18.14 25.43 2.47
CA CYS A 269 -17.81 24.00 2.37
C CYS A 269 -16.54 23.76 1.56
N ASN A 270 -16.42 24.36 0.37
CA ASN A 270 -15.21 24.25 -0.44
C ASN A 270 -13.97 24.75 0.28
N GLU A 271 -14.04 25.86 0.98
CA GLU A 271 -12.89 26.44 1.70
C GLU A 271 -12.45 25.56 2.87
N THR A 272 -13.39 25.05 3.68
CA THR A 272 -13.08 24.16 4.80
C THR A 272 -12.56 22.80 4.36
N MET A 273 -13.03 22.26 3.23
CA MET A 273 -12.57 20.98 2.69
C MET A 273 -11.23 21.06 1.96
N LYS A 274 -10.75 22.25 1.63
CA LYS A 274 -9.52 22.44 0.84
C LYS A 274 -8.27 21.86 1.53
N VAL A 275 -8.10 22.13 2.82
CA VAL A 275 -6.94 21.64 3.59
C VAL A 275 -7.04 20.14 3.85
N PRO A 276 -8.13 19.58 4.41
CA PRO A 276 -8.27 18.15 4.56
C PRO A 276 -8.07 17.37 3.24
N ARG A 277 -8.62 17.85 2.14
CA ARG A 277 -8.44 17.22 0.82
C ARG A 277 -6.98 17.19 0.36
N SER A 278 -6.18 18.20 0.70
CA SER A 278 -4.77 18.23 0.31
C SER A 278 -3.95 17.09 0.92
N ALA A 279 -4.46 16.43 1.95
CA ALA A 279 -3.82 15.26 2.56
C ALA A 279 -3.63 14.10 1.58
N VAL A 280 -4.51 13.94 0.58
CA VAL A 280 -4.33 12.91 -0.46
C VAL A 280 -3.09 13.20 -1.33
N GLU A 281 -2.81 14.47 -1.59
CA GLU A 281 -1.64 14.88 -2.37
C GLU A 281 -0.33 14.61 -1.60
N TRP A 282 -0.36 14.73 -0.26
CA TRP A 282 0.79 14.38 0.59
C TRP A 282 1.13 12.88 0.48
N GLY A 283 0.14 12.01 0.55
CA GLY A 283 0.37 10.57 0.38
C GLY A 283 0.99 10.21 -0.97
N PHE A 284 0.61 10.87 -2.07
CA PHE A 284 1.26 10.66 -3.37
C PHE A 284 2.72 11.13 -3.38
N LYS A 285 2.99 12.25 -2.74
CA LYS A 285 4.35 12.78 -2.58
C LYS A 285 5.20 11.83 -1.75
N ASP A 286 4.65 11.33 -0.67
CA ASP A 286 5.35 10.46 0.28
C ASP A 286 5.74 9.12 -0.36
N VAL A 287 4.87 8.50 -1.17
CA VAL A 287 5.23 7.30 -1.96
C VAL A 287 6.46 7.55 -2.83
N LYS A 288 6.51 8.70 -3.52
CA LYS A 288 7.66 9.05 -4.36
C LYS A 288 8.90 9.42 -3.55
N GLN A 289 8.74 9.99 -2.38
CA GLN A 289 9.84 10.33 -1.48
C GLN A 289 10.49 9.06 -0.90
N VAL A 290 9.69 8.10 -0.47
CA VAL A 290 10.18 6.81 0.01
C VAL A 290 10.78 5.98 -1.13
N CYS A 291 10.10 5.95 -2.28
CA CYS A 291 10.50 5.22 -3.47
C CYS A 291 10.95 6.19 -4.58
N ALA A 292 12.09 6.88 -4.37
CA ALA A 292 12.56 7.95 -5.26
C ALA A 292 12.81 7.48 -6.71
N SER A 293 12.98 6.18 -6.95
CA SER A 293 13.06 5.62 -8.32
C SER A 293 11.77 5.88 -9.12
N LEU A 294 10.62 6.05 -8.46
CA LEU A 294 9.33 6.31 -9.09
C LEU A 294 9.19 7.76 -9.58
N ASP A 295 10.03 8.65 -9.09
CA ASP A 295 10.09 10.04 -9.56
C ASP A 295 11.25 10.29 -10.57
N PHE A 296 11.82 9.21 -11.11
CA PHE A 296 12.89 9.28 -12.09
C PHE A 296 12.46 8.73 -13.46
N PRO A 297 11.75 9.51 -14.28
CA PRO A 297 11.11 9.07 -15.53
C PRO A 297 12.06 8.40 -16.53
N ARG A 298 13.34 8.79 -16.55
CA ARG A 298 14.34 8.24 -17.48
C ARG A 298 14.56 6.73 -17.29
N LYS A 299 14.28 6.19 -16.08
CA LYS A 299 14.38 4.76 -15.78
C LYS A 299 13.03 4.03 -15.83
N LEU A 300 11.94 4.78 -15.91
CA LEU A 300 10.59 4.22 -16.01
C LEU A 300 10.20 4.04 -17.48
N LYS A 301 10.66 2.95 -18.07
CA LYS A 301 10.46 2.66 -19.49
C LYS A 301 9.39 1.60 -19.66
N ILE A 302 8.26 1.97 -20.25
CA ILE A 302 7.20 1.06 -20.63
C ILE A 302 7.74 0.09 -21.67
N ARG A 303 7.51 -1.22 -21.52
CA ARG A 303 8.01 -2.38 -22.24
C ARG A 303 9.39 -2.91 -21.80
N GLU A 304 10.25 -2.11 -21.17
CA GLU A 304 11.50 -2.61 -20.59
C GLU A 304 11.31 -3.08 -19.14
N GLY A 305 10.21 -2.66 -18.49
CA GLY A 305 9.84 -3.10 -17.16
C GLY A 305 8.37 -2.86 -16.84
N PRO A 306 7.83 -3.51 -15.80
CA PRO A 306 6.45 -3.38 -15.36
C PRO A 306 6.27 -2.11 -14.49
N VAL A 307 6.38 -0.93 -15.10
CA VAL A 307 6.35 0.38 -14.39
C VAL A 307 5.13 0.52 -13.47
N GLY A 308 3.96 0.02 -13.92
CA GLY A 308 2.76 0.02 -13.10
C GLY A 308 2.92 -0.80 -11.82
N LEU A 309 3.56 -1.96 -11.91
CA LEU A 309 3.84 -2.82 -10.76
C LEU A 309 4.83 -2.16 -9.79
N PHE A 310 5.81 -1.39 -10.29
CA PHE A 310 6.73 -0.65 -9.44
C PHE A 310 6.00 0.38 -8.57
N TYR A 311 5.03 1.10 -9.12
CA TYR A 311 4.25 2.07 -8.35
C TYR A 311 3.35 1.37 -7.32
N ARG A 312 2.70 0.26 -7.70
CA ARG A 312 1.88 -0.53 -6.77
C ARG A 312 2.71 -1.08 -5.61
N ALA A 313 3.89 -1.63 -5.90
CA ALA A 313 4.83 -2.07 -4.86
C ALA A 313 5.30 -0.91 -3.98
N GLY A 314 5.58 0.25 -4.57
CA GLY A 314 5.90 1.46 -3.82
C GLY A 314 4.77 1.90 -2.88
N ALA A 315 3.52 1.80 -3.32
CA ALA A 315 2.35 2.08 -2.49
C ALA A 315 2.19 1.07 -1.33
N LEU A 316 2.43 -0.22 -1.59
CA LEU A 316 2.46 -1.24 -0.53
C LEU A 316 3.57 -0.95 0.49
N ILE A 317 4.79 -0.69 0.02
CA ILE A 317 5.94 -0.34 0.88
C ILE A 317 5.64 0.93 1.68
N TRP A 318 4.98 1.92 1.07
CA TRP A 318 4.51 3.11 1.77
C TRP A 318 3.55 2.76 2.90
N ASN A 319 2.52 1.95 2.66
CA ASN A 319 1.57 1.54 3.69
C ASN A 319 2.26 0.80 4.84
N LEU A 320 3.18 -0.13 4.51
CA LEU A 320 3.98 -0.83 5.52
C LEU A 320 4.85 0.15 6.33
N ARG A 321 5.40 1.15 5.68
CA ARG A 321 6.18 2.19 6.35
C ARG A 321 5.31 3.10 7.22
N CYS A 322 4.14 3.49 6.72
CA CYS A 322 3.17 4.28 7.45
C CYS A 322 2.74 3.58 8.75
N CYS A 323 2.46 2.27 8.70
CA CYS A 323 2.18 1.46 9.90
C CYS A 323 3.33 1.46 10.92
N ALA A 324 4.59 1.61 10.48
CA ALA A 324 5.75 1.57 11.37
C ALA A 324 6.12 2.94 11.97
N TYR A 325 5.97 4.00 11.19
CA TYR A 325 6.55 5.30 11.51
C TYR A 325 5.55 6.46 11.44
N GLY A 326 4.28 6.19 11.10
CA GLY A 326 3.30 7.23 10.84
C GLY A 326 3.52 7.95 9.51
N SER A 327 2.82 9.06 9.33
CA SER A 327 2.89 9.92 8.14
C SER A 327 2.42 11.33 8.44
N ALA A 328 2.78 12.30 7.60
CA ALA A 328 2.29 13.67 7.72
C ALA A 328 0.74 13.75 7.71
N THR A 329 0.08 12.86 6.94
CA THR A 329 -1.38 12.73 6.91
C THR A 329 -1.92 12.23 8.26
N ALA A 330 -1.33 11.17 8.80
CA ALA A 330 -1.71 10.62 10.11
C ALA A 330 -1.54 11.64 11.24
N ASP A 331 -0.45 12.40 11.21
CA ASP A 331 -0.15 13.45 12.19
C ASP A 331 -1.15 14.62 12.07
N PHE A 332 -1.46 15.05 10.85
CA PHE A 332 -2.42 16.13 10.61
C PHE A 332 -3.82 15.78 11.14
N PHE A 333 -4.31 14.59 10.86
CA PHE A 333 -5.61 14.13 11.35
C PHE A 333 -5.56 13.54 12.77
N LYS A 334 -4.40 13.47 13.41
CA LYS A 334 -4.21 12.81 14.71
C LYS A 334 -4.81 11.40 14.72
N CYS A 335 -4.67 10.69 13.61
CA CYS A 335 -5.24 9.37 13.36
C CYS A 335 -4.11 8.36 13.17
N PRO A 336 -3.70 7.64 14.23
CA PRO A 336 -2.57 6.72 14.13
C PRO A 336 -2.90 5.54 13.19
N PRO A 337 -1.95 5.13 12.33
CA PRO A 337 -2.11 3.95 11.49
C PRO A 337 -2.19 2.68 12.36
N PRO A 338 -2.79 1.59 11.84
CA PRO A 338 -2.85 0.31 12.52
C PRO A 338 -1.47 -0.35 12.60
N SER A 339 -1.35 -1.40 13.45
CA SER A 339 -0.18 -2.26 13.42
C SER A 339 -0.12 -3.07 12.12
N TRP A 340 1.05 -3.61 11.78
CA TRP A 340 1.20 -4.49 10.60
C TRP A 340 0.31 -5.72 10.66
N GLU A 341 0.12 -6.29 11.85
CA GLU A 341 -0.72 -7.47 12.06
C GLU A 341 -2.18 -7.16 11.71
N VAL A 342 -2.68 -6.00 12.11
CA VAL A 342 -4.04 -5.53 11.77
C VAL A 342 -4.13 -5.19 10.27
N TYR A 343 -3.12 -4.48 9.74
CA TYR A 343 -3.12 -4.09 8.33
C TYR A 343 -3.07 -5.30 7.38
N LEU A 344 -2.23 -6.29 7.68
CA LEU A 344 -2.05 -7.50 6.85
C LEU A 344 -3.10 -8.58 7.17
N GLY A 345 -3.67 -8.57 8.37
CA GLY A 345 -4.47 -9.67 8.93
C GLY A 345 -5.71 -10.04 8.14
N SER A 346 -6.34 -9.11 7.43
CA SER A 346 -7.53 -9.39 6.61
C SER A 346 -7.27 -10.39 5.47
N LEU A 347 -6.05 -10.43 4.93
CA LEU A 347 -5.66 -11.42 3.90
C LEU A 347 -5.09 -12.72 4.49
N LEU A 348 -4.74 -12.72 5.78
CA LEU A 348 -4.21 -13.90 6.46
C LEU A 348 -5.32 -14.76 7.10
N GLY A 349 -6.59 -14.35 7.00
CA GLY A 349 -7.70 -15.04 7.67
C GLY A 349 -7.70 -14.88 9.20
N LEU A 350 -6.91 -13.95 9.74
CA LEU A 350 -6.79 -13.66 11.17
C LEU A 350 -7.76 -12.58 11.67
N GLY A 351 -8.62 -12.08 10.81
CA GLY A 351 -9.59 -11.02 11.10
C GLY A 351 -10.86 -11.57 11.77
N GLY A 352 -10.78 -12.00 13.01
CA GLY A 352 -11.96 -12.49 13.74
C GLY A 352 -11.80 -12.76 15.24
N GLN A 353 -10.59 -12.65 15.79
CA GLN A 353 -10.39 -12.86 17.23
C GLN A 353 -9.34 -11.87 17.78
N GLY A 354 -9.79 -10.73 18.29
CA GLY A 354 -8.84 -9.81 18.92
C GLY A 354 -9.37 -8.47 19.37
N ALA A 355 -10.60 -8.43 19.90
CA ALA A 355 -11.06 -7.22 20.61
C ALA A 355 -11.91 -7.61 21.82
N ALA A 356 -11.35 -8.41 22.74
CA ALA A 356 -11.90 -8.58 24.08
C ALA A 356 -10.85 -9.23 24.99
N ALA A 357 -9.88 -8.49 25.46
CA ALA A 357 -9.13 -8.82 26.69
C ALA A 357 -8.31 -7.60 27.14
N GLY A 358 -8.75 -6.91 28.13
CA GLY A 358 -7.93 -5.90 28.79
C GLY A 358 -8.66 -4.98 29.72
N SER A 359 -9.26 -5.51 30.79
CA SER A 359 -9.28 -4.81 32.08
C SER A 359 -10.04 -5.65 33.10
N THR A 360 -9.36 -6.47 33.85
CA THR A 360 -9.74 -6.84 35.22
C THR A 360 -8.47 -6.91 36.03
N SER A 361 -8.25 -5.83 36.78
CA SER A 361 -7.36 -5.78 37.90
C SER A 361 -7.85 -6.78 38.98
N LYS A 362 -7.03 -7.76 39.32
CA LYS A 362 -7.21 -8.58 40.51
C LYS A 362 -6.60 -7.85 41.67
N GLU A 363 -7.46 -7.47 42.64
CA GLU A 363 -7.05 -7.26 44.02
C GLU A 363 -6.88 -8.61 44.69
N GLU A 364 -5.71 -8.83 45.27
CA GLU A 364 -5.42 -9.90 46.20
C GLU A 364 -6.01 -9.55 47.57
N SER A 365 -6.79 -10.50 48.16
CA SER A 365 -6.98 -10.59 49.60
C SER A 365 -6.93 -12.04 50.00
N GLY A 366 -5.97 -12.35 50.87
CA GLY A 366 -5.64 -13.67 51.39
C GLY A 366 -6.59 -14.21 52.46
N PRO A 367 -6.27 -15.37 53.07
CA PRO A 367 -7.23 -16.32 53.59
C PRO A 367 -7.40 -16.29 55.10
N SER A 368 -8.60 -16.66 55.57
CA SER A 368 -8.84 -17.21 56.93
C SER A 368 -10.12 -18.06 56.84
N GLY A 369 -10.17 -19.31 57.12
CA GLY A 369 -9.93 -20.06 58.31
C GLY A 369 -11.20 -20.66 58.83
N ALA A 370 -11.30 -21.99 58.82
CA ALA A 370 -11.98 -22.86 59.74
C ALA A 370 -13.52 -23.06 59.76
N GLY A 371 -13.97 -24.27 59.49
CA GLY A 371 -14.70 -25.04 60.52
C GLY A 371 -16.16 -25.37 60.26
N GLY A 372 -16.50 -26.65 60.28
CA GLY A 372 -17.76 -27.17 60.86
C GLY A 372 -18.73 -27.85 59.92
N ALA A 373 -18.67 -29.09 59.78
CA ALA A 373 -19.57 -30.24 60.09
C ALA A 373 -21.10 -30.03 60.02
N GLY A 374 -21.77 -31.07 59.51
CA GLY A 374 -23.16 -31.46 59.85
C GLY A 374 -24.05 -31.64 58.64
N GLU A 375 -24.17 -32.80 58.10
CA GLU A 375 -25.24 -33.83 58.32
C GLU A 375 -26.61 -33.49 57.66
N ASP A 376 -27.01 -34.44 56.84
CA ASP A 376 -28.32 -35.11 56.66
C ASP A 376 -29.52 -34.38 56.06
N GLY A 377 -30.21 -35.15 55.21
CA GLY A 377 -31.64 -35.18 55.11
C GLY A 377 -32.24 -35.03 53.73
N ASP A 378 -32.40 -36.11 53.04
CA ASP A 378 -33.59 -36.80 52.48
C ASP A 378 -34.75 -36.00 51.87
N GLU A 379 -35.18 -36.61 50.79
CA GLU A 379 -36.55 -36.85 50.28
C GLU A 379 -37.24 -35.75 49.42
N ALA A 380 -37.43 -36.14 48.19
CA ALA A 380 -38.69 -36.63 47.57
C ALA A 380 -39.73 -35.59 47.13
N GLY A 381 -40.19 -35.78 45.91
CA GLY A 381 -41.57 -35.62 45.47
C GLY A 381 -41.87 -34.44 44.53
N GLY A 382 -42.03 -34.67 43.28
CA GLY A 382 -43.28 -34.97 42.64
C GLY A 382 -44.10 -33.74 42.22
N ALA A 383 -44.30 -33.65 41.03
CA ALA A 383 -45.34 -33.22 40.12
C ALA A 383 -44.84 -32.27 39.06
#